data_ccfa04b5d3ff69d8f42ab124ffc049fa
#
_entry.id   ccfa04b5d3ff69d8f42ab124ffc049fa
#
_cell.length_a   1.000
_cell.length_b   1.000
_cell.length_c   1.000
_cell.angle_alpha   90.00
_cell.angle_beta   90.00
_cell.angle_gamma   90.00
#
_symmetry.space_group_name_H-M   'P 1'
#
loop_
_entity.id
_entity.type
_entity.pdbx_description
1 polymer ?
#
loop_
_entity_poly.entity_id
_entity_poly.type
_entity_poly.pdbx_seq_one_letter_code
_entity_poly.pdbx_strand_id
1 'polypeptide(L)'
;MGNEITLCCMLWAGPGNSAALTAYEDTVLALLPDHDAEVLSRVVGTGADGHPHEVQILRCASRSALDGYLADPRRTALSDERDRVIARTELFEVDVRV
;
A
#
# COMPACT_ATOMS: atom_id res chain seq x y z
N MET A 1 17.19 3.25 -16.16
CA MET A 1 17.66 4.40 -15.40
C MET A 1 16.59 5.46 -15.35
N GLY A 2 16.33 6.05 -14.23
CA GLY A 2 15.48 7.23 -14.09
C GLY A 2 13.98 7.02 -14.05
N ASN A 3 13.48 5.82 -14.35
CA ASN A 3 12.05 5.57 -14.34
C ASN A 3 11.54 5.04 -12.99
N GLU A 4 12.46 4.59 -12.15
CA GLU A 4 12.12 4.06 -10.83
C GLU A 4 11.51 5.14 -9.95
N ILE A 5 10.44 4.77 -9.25
CA ILE A 5 9.79 5.68 -8.28
C ILE A 5 9.70 5.01 -6.93
N THR A 6 9.77 5.82 -5.89
CA THR A 6 9.57 5.39 -4.51
C THR A 6 8.34 6.10 -3.97
N LEU A 7 7.52 5.37 -3.25
CA LEU A 7 6.22 5.84 -2.78
C LEU A 7 6.07 5.61 -1.28
N CYS A 8 5.40 6.55 -0.63
CA CYS A 8 4.92 6.37 0.73
C CYS A 8 3.42 6.12 0.66
N CYS A 9 2.97 5.07 1.30
CA CYS A 9 1.55 4.75 1.42
C CYS A 9 1.16 4.78 2.89
N MET A 10 0.17 5.58 3.23
CA MET A 10 -0.37 5.66 4.58
C MET A 10 -1.81 5.19 4.57
N LEU A 11 -2.17 4.33 5.53
CA LEU A 11 -3.45 3.65 5.56
C LEU A 11 -4.10 3.80 6.93
N TRP A 12 -5.35 4.23 6.93
CA TRP A 12 -6.18 4.34 8.15
C TRP A 12 -7.27 3.28 8.10
N ALA A 13 -7.35 2.47 9.15
CA ALA A 13 -8.37 1.43 9.25
C ALA A 13 -9.70 2.03 9.71
N GLY A 14 -10.80 1.46 9.25
CA GLY A 14 -12.11 1.74 9.82
C GLY A 14 -12.20 1.18 11.24
N PRO A 15 -13.17 1.64 12.04
CA PRO A 15 -13.33 1.18 13.42
C PRO A 15 -13.44 -0.35 13.48
N GLY A 16 -12.59 -0.97 14.32
CA GLY A 16 -12.57 -2.42 14.49
C GLY A 16 -11.93 -3.21 13.35
N ASN A 17 -11.36 -2.53 12.33
CA ASN A 17 -10.85 -3.20 11.13
C ASN A 17 -9.32 -3.21 11.01
N SER A 18 -8.58 -2.91 12.08
CA SER A 18 -7.12 -2.87 12.03
C SER A 18 -6.50 -4.19 11.59
N ALA A 19 -6.92 -5.31 12.18
CA ALA A 19 -6.42 -6.63 11.81
C ALA A 19 -6.82 -7.01 10.39
N ALA A 20 -8.04 -6.66 9.98
CA ALA A 20 -8.53 -6.95 8.64
C ALA A 20 -7.78 -6.13 7.58
N LEU A 21 -7.41 -4.88 7.89
CA LEU A 21 -6.59 -4.06 7.01
C LEU A 21 -5.23 -4.71 6.81
N THR A 22 -4.58 -5.13 7.89
CA THR A 22 -3.28 -5.80 7.81
C THR A 22 -3.35 -7.05 6.93
N ALA A 23 -4.38 -7.88 7.11
CA ALA A 23 -4.58 -9.08 6.31
C ALA A 23 -4.82 -8.77 4.83
N TYR A 24 -5.61 -7.72 4.55
CA TYR A 24 -5.84 -7.27 3.17
C TYR A 24 -4.52 -6.83 2.53
N GLU A 25 -3.73 -6.02 3.23
CA GLU A 25 -2.44 -5.55 2.71
C GLU A 25 -1.45 -6.70 2.50
N ASP A 26 -1.44 -7.70 3.39
CA ASP A 26 -0.63 -8.90 3.18
C ASP A 26 -0.94 -9.54 1.82
N THR A 27 -2.22 -9.62 1.48
CA THR A 27 -2.67 -10.24 0.25
C THR A 27 -2.27 -9.44 -0.98
N VAL A 28 -2.56 -8.12 -0.99
CA VAL A 28 -2.32 -7.31 -2.20
C VAL A 28 -0.85 -6.98 -2.39
N LEU A 29 -0.09 -6.76 -1.32
CA LEU A 29 1.33 -6.47 -1.44
C LEU A 29 2.11 -7.66 -2.00
N ALA A 30 1.61 -8.88 -1.82
CA ALA A 30 2.22 -10.07 -2.40
C ALA A 30 2.19 -10.07 -3.93
N LEU A 31 1.39 -9.22 -4.55
CA LEU A 31 1.30 -9.08 -6.01
C LEU A 31 2.39 -8.17 -6.59
N LEU A 32 3.03 -7.34 -5.76
CA LEU A 32 4.01 -6.35 -6.23
C LEU A 32 5.14 -6.94 -7.07
N PRO A 33 5.76 -8.09 -6.71
CA PRO A 33 6.85 -8.63 -7.52
C PRO A 33 6.46 -8.94 -8.96
N ASP A 34 5.19 -9.26 -9.21
CA ASP A 34 4.70 -9.52 -10.57
C ASP A 34 4.62 -8.23 -11.42
N HIS A 35 4.80 -7.07 -10.78
CA HIS A 35 4.75 -5.76 -11.43
C HIS A 35 6.07 -5.00 -11.29
N ASP A 36 7.19 -5.70 -11.10
CA ASP A 36 8.52 -5.10 -10.93
C ASP A 36 8.52 -4.07 -9.80
N ALA A 37 7.92 -4.43 -8.69
CA ALA A 37 7.81 -3.58 -7.52
C ALA A 37 8.07 -4.38 -6.24
N GLU A 38 8.38 -3.67 -5.16
CA GLU A 38 8.65 -4.32 -3.88
C GLU A 38 8.34 -3.40 -2.71
N VAL A 39 8.14 -4.01 -1.54
CA VAL A 39 8.02 -3.28 -0.28
C VAL A 39 9.43 -3.09 0.28
N LEU A 40 9.84 -1.83 0.49
CA LEU A 40 11.10 -1.50 1.14
C LEU A 40 10.97 -1.48 2.65
N SER A 41 9.84 -1.01 3.15
CA SER A 41 9.56 -0.93 4.58
C SER A 41 8.05 -0.98 4.80
N ARG A 42 7.65 -1.62 5.89
CA ARG A 42 6.26 -1.71 6.28
C ARG A 42 6.20 -1.66 7.79
N VAL A 43 5.51 -0.67 8.32
CA VAL A 43 5.36 -0.49 9.76
C VAL A 43 3.89 -0.39 10.12
N VAL A 44 3.52 -0.99 11.23
CA VAL A 44 2.15 -1.02 11.72
C VAL A 44 2.11 -0.37 13.08
N GLY A 45 1.27 0.65 13.21
CA GLY A 45 1.06 1.36 14.46
C GLY A 45 -0.27 0.97 15.08
N THR A 46 -0.68 1.75 16.07
CA THR A 46 -1.95 1.52 16.78
C THR A 46 -3.13 2.26 16.15
N GLY A 47 -2.84 3.27 15.29
CA GLY A 47 -3.89 4.14 14.76
C GLY A 47 -4.42 5.15 15.78
N ALA A 48 -3.78 5.27 16.95
CA ALA A 48 -4.20 6.21 17.98
C ALA A 48 -3.99 7.66 17.54
N ASP A 49 -4.80 8.56 18.08
CA ASP A 49 -4.67 10.01 17.90
C ASP A 49 -4.75 10.45 16.42
N GLY A 50 -5.45 9.70 15.58
CA GLY A 50 -5.58 10.03 14.16
C GLY A 50 -4.39 9.63 13.32
N HIS A 51 -3.43 8.93 13.89
CA HIS A 51 -2.27 8.43 13.15
C HIS A 51 -2.67 7.28 12.22
N PRO A 52 -1.95 7.07 11.11
CA PRO A 52 -2.25 5.92 10.26
C PRO A 52 -2.00 4.62 11.01
N HIS A 53 -2.78 3.60 10.66
CA HIS A 53 -2.60 2.25 11.19
C HIS A 53 -1.34 1.60 10.58
N GLU A 54 -1.07 1.87 9.31
CA GLU A 54 0.06 1.28 8.61
C GLU A 54 0.71 2.31 7.71
N VAL A 55 2.04 2.25 7.60
CA VAL A 55 2.82 3.07 6.66
C VAL A 55 3.75 2.15 5.89
N GLN A 56 3.80 2.32 4.58
CA GLN A 56 4.61 1.51 3.69
C GLN A 56 5.50 2.41 2.84
N ILE A 57 6.71 1.94 2.57
CA ILE A 57 7.58 2.55 1.56
C ILE A 57 7.73 1.50 0.46
N LEU A 58 7.32 1.86 -0.75
CA LEU A 58 7.30 0.97 -1.90
C LEU A 58 8.25 1.48 -2.97
N ARG A 59 8.88 0.57 -3.69
CA ARG A 59 9.66 0.88 -4.88
C ARG A 59 8.99 0.24 -6.09
N CYS A 60 8.80 1.00 -7.13
CA CYS A 60 8.28 0.51 -8.40
C CYS A 60 9.27 0.84 -9.52
N ALA A 61 9.44 -0.08 -10.47
CA ALA A 61 10.38 0.13 -11.57
C ALA A 61 10.01 1.32 -12.44
N SER A 62 8.71 1.71 -12.47
CA SER A 62 8.22 2.84 -13.24
C SER A 62 6.81 3.21 -12.79
N ARG A 63 6.32 4.35 -13.25
CA ARG A 63 4.90 4.72 -13.06
C ARG A 63 3.99 3.67 -13.71
N SER A 64 4.37 3.16 -14.87
CA SER A 64 3.62 2.11 -15.56
C SER A 64 3.51 0.83 -14.72
N ALA A 65 4.59 0.46 -14.02
CA ALA A 65 4.58 -0.69 -13.11
C ALA A 65 3.57 -0.47 -11.97
N LEU A 66 3.54 0.73 -11.39
CA LEU A 66 2.56 1.07 -10.37
C LEU A 66 1.13 0.97 -10.91
N ASP A 67 0.88 1.54 -12.09
CA ASP A 67 -0.44 1.52 -12.70
C ASP A 67 -0.91 0.08 -12.94
N GLY A 68 0.01 -0.79 -13.40
CA GLY A 68 -0.29 -2.21 -13.61
C GLY A 68 -0.66 -2.92 -12.31
N TYR A 69 0.04 -2.63 -11.23
CA TYR A 69 -0.28 -3.18 -9.91
C TYR A 69 -1.67 -2.71 -9.44
N LEU A 70 -1.94 -1.41 -9.54
CA LEU A 70 -3.21 -0.86 -9.08
C LEU A 70 -4.39 -1.42 -9.86
N ALA A 71 -4.20 -1.77 -11.14
CA ALA A 71 -5.22 -2.31 -12.02
C ALA A 71 -5.22 -3.85 -12.08
N ASP A 72 -4.35 -4.52 -11.34
CA ASP A 72 -4.28 -5.99 -11.36
C ASP A 72 -5.64 -6.58 -10.99
N PRO A 73 -6.23 -7.47 -11.84
CA PRO A 73 -7.53 -8.06 -11.55
C PRO A 73 -7.63 -8.79 -10.23
N ARG A 74 -6.53 -9.39 -9.77
CA ARG A 74 -6.50 -10.06 -8.45
C ARG A 74 -6.67 -9.05 -7.32
N ARG A 75 -6.19 -7.81 -7.52
CA ARG A 75 -6.33 -6.71 -6.57
C ARG A 75 -7.70 -6.07 -6.68
N THR A 76 -8.16 -5.74 -7.89
CA THR A 76 -9.45 -5.08 -8.08
C THR A 76 -10.63 -5.98 -7.72
N ALA A 77 -10.46 -7.31 -7.80
CA ALA A 77 -11.49 -8.24 -7.36
C ALA A 77 -11.75 -8.14 -5.84
N LEU A 78 -10.82 -7.54 -5.08
CA LEU A 78 -10.94 -7.35 -3.64
C LEU A 78 -11.40 -5.93 -3.27
N SER A 79 -11.94 -5.16 -4.23
CA SER A 79 -12.30 -3.77 -3.98
C SER A 79 -13.36 -3.61 -2.87
N ASP A 80 -14.32 -4.52 -2.76
CA ASP A 80 -15.32 -4.46 -1.69
C ASP A 80 -14.67 -4.66 -0.32
N GLU A 81 -13.74 -5.61 -0.22
CA GLU A 81 -12.96 -5.83 0.99
C GLU A 81 -12.13 -4.61 1.33
N ARG A 82 -11.48 -4.01 0.34
CA ARG A 82 -10.69 -2.80 0.52
C ARG A 82 -11.55 -1.66 1.09
N ASP A 83 -12.73 -1.45 0.50
CA ASP A 83 -13.62 -0.37 0.93
C ASP A 83 -14.13 -0.59 2.36
N ARG A 84 -14.28 -1.86 2.75
CA ARG A 84 -14.73 -2.21 4.10
C ARG A 84 -13.66 -1.97 5.15
N VAL A 85 -12.39 -2.27 4.85
CA VAL A 85 -11.33 -2.27 5.87
C VAL A 85 -10.50 -0.98 5.90
N ILE A 86 -10.43 -0.23 4.80
CA ILE A 86 -9.62 0.98 4.70
C ILE A 86 -10.54 2.20 4.69
N ALA A 87 -10.42 3.02 5.74
CA ALA A 87 -11.19 4.25 5.84
C ALA A 87 -10.57 5.38 5.03
N ARG A 88 -9.23 5.40 4.92
CA ARG A 88 -8.50 6.45 4.21
C ARG A 88 -7.16 5.93 3.75
N THR A 89 -6.72 6.38 2.58
CA THR A 89 -5.40 6.07 2.03
C THR A 89 -4.76 7.34 1.49
N GLU A 90 -3.45 7.47 1.71
CA GLU A 90 -2.64 8.47 1.01
C GLU A 90 -1.46 7.75 0.36
N LEU A 91 -1.22 8.04 -0.92
CA LEU A 91 -0.14 7.46 -1.69
C LEU A 91 0.56 8.59 -2.46
N PHE A 92 1.85 8.77 -2.24
CA PHE A 92 2.59 9.88 -2.87
C PHE A 92 4.07 9.52 -3.04
N GLU A 93 4.70 10.19 -4.01
CA GLU A 93 6.13 9.98 -4.26
C GLU A 93 6.98 10.61 -3.18
N VAL A 94 8.07 9.91 -2.85
CA VAL A 94 9.04 10.35 -1.85
C VAL A 94 10.45 10.00 -2.30
N ASP A 95 11.44 10.62 -1.67
CA ASP A 95 12.84 10.20 -1.74
C ASP A 95 13.24 9.66 -0.37
N VAL A 96 13.92 8.52 -0.36
CA VAL A 96 14.48 7.97 0.89
C VAL A 96 15.83 8.63 1.14
N ARG A 97 15.98 9.25 2.29
CA ARG A 97 17.22 9.89 2.74
C ARG A 97 17.72 9.22 4.01
N VAL A 98 18.98 8.89 4.04
CA VAL A 98 19.61 8.26 5.20
C VAL A 98 20.88 9.00 5.59
#